data_4ea6b00ce29562a4c56a1efae8fe5441
#
_entry.id   4ea6b00ce29562a4c56a1efae8fe5441
#
_cell.length_a   1.000
_cell.length_b   1.000
_cell.length_c   1.000
_cell.angle_alpha   90.00
_cell.angle_beta   90.00
_cell.angle_gamma   90.00
#
_symmetry.space_group_name_H-M   'P 1'
#
loop_
_entity.id
_entity.type
_entity.pdbx_description
1 polymer ?
#
loop_
_entity_poly.entity_id
_entity_poly.type
_entity_poly.pdbx_seq_one_letter_code
_entity_poly.pdbx_strand_id
1 'polypeptide(L)'
;MERHFLNTGLIAIAMLAISAGGHADTPTKLETRSVALSETIKIGDRIGHIRFLGMLQLPNPTVDRMRFSQLSGLAWDDDDGILYAISDKGYLFHLQPTFENDVLTGLKLLKAFHLRESGSKPLMGAHPDSEGMDILNGHNGRKGDAELIISFERFPRIVRYRPDGYAISEFPLPAPLNDAKMYQNANKMLESVCIDSKLGVLTVPEAPLKGERQGMTRIFSLEGKSWSYPIPEGNRISALECLGNNRVMALESNFSGILGRLEVFLKIARLSPDGSPMAAVPVETAVVLDTGKGHQIDNFEGLARHRGNRFFLVSDDNDLFFQRSLLMYFELLDD
;
A
#
# COMPACT_ATOMS: atom_id res chain seq x y z
N MET A 1 53.83 68.06 25.53
CA MET A 1 53.05 68.28 24.31
C MET A 1 53.11 66.93 23.57
N GLU A 2 52.28 65.97 23.97
CA GLU A 2 52.20 64.67 23.37
C GLU A 2 50.72 64.41 22.88
N ARG A 3 50.63 64.12 21.61
CA ARG A 3 49.35 63.85 20.96
C ARG A 3 49.09 62.33 20.99
N HIS A 4 48.03 61.91 21.69
CA HIS A 4 47.54 60.56 21.61
C HIS A 4 46.62 60.35 20.38
N PHE A 5 47.02 59.47 19.47
CA PHE A 5 46.14 58.98 18.37
C PHE A 5 45.27 57.84 18.87
N LEU A 6 43.97 58.04 18.92
CA LEU A 6 43.02 56.98 19.12
C LEU A 6 42.83 56.22 17.80
N ASN A 7 43.14 54.96 17.84
CA ASN A 7 42.97 54.02 16.73
C ASN A 7 41.60 53.34 16.90
N THR A 8 40.60 53.77 16.13
CA THR A 8 39.28 53.16 16.09
C THR A 8 39.30 51.94 15.13
N GLY A 9 39.45 50.75 15.70
CA GLY A 9 39.31 49.50 14.93
C GLY A 9 37.85 49.24 14.56
N LEU A 10 37.56 49.25 13.27
CA LEU A 10 36.28 48.77 12.74
C LEU A 10 36.28 47.24 12.80
N ILE A 11 35.40 46.63 13.63
CA ILE A 11 35.13 45.20 13.63
C ILE A 11 34.05 44.98 12.53
N ALA A 12 34.47 44.39 11.40
CA ALA A 12 33.56 43.93 10.39
C ALA A 12 32.96 42.58 10.82
N ILE A 13 31.70 42.58 11.21
CA ILE A 13 30.93 41.34 11.45
C ILE A 13 30.55 40.77 10.08
N ALA A 14 31.26 39.73 9.67
CA ALA A 14 30.87 38.94 8.52
C ALA A 14 29.63 38.09 8.90
N MET A 15 28.43 38.47 8.45
CA MET A 15 27.27 37.60 8.48
C MET A 15 27.49 36.46 7.50
N LEU A 16 27.75 35.27 8.00
CA LEU A 16 27.63 34.02 7.23
C LEU A 16 26.17 33.81 6.95
N ALA A 17 25.76 34.07 5.72
CA ALA A 17 24.47 33.60 5.21
C ALA A 17 24.55 32.07 5.06
N ILE A 18 23.95 31.35 6.02
CA ILE A 18 23.73 29.92 5.87
C ILE A 18 22.65 29.79 4.80
N SER A 19 23.07 29.56 3.56
CA SER A 19 22.15 29.10 2.52
C SER A 19 21.67 27.72 2.93
N ALA A 20 20.41 27.62 3.35
CA ALA A 20 19.70 26.37 3.42
C ALA A 20 19.62 25.83 1.98
N GLY A 21 20.63 25.06 1.61
CA GLY A 21 20.65 24.32 0.36
C GLY A 21 19.56 23.26 0.43
N GLY A 22 18.38 23.57 -0.14
CA GLY A 22 17.42 22.56 -0.48
C GLY A 22 18.10 21.60 -1.46
N HIS A 23 18.40 20.39 -1.00
CA HIS A 23 18.77 19.32 -1.90
C HIS A 23 17.50 19.04 -2.73
N ALA A 24 17.52 19.40 -4.00
CA ALA A 24 16.58 18.87 -4.97
C ALA A 24 16.95 17.38 -5.08
N ASP A 25 16.13 16.53 -4.44
CA ASP A 25 16.30 15.09 -4.47
C ASP A 25 16.26 14.62 -5.93
N THR A 26 17.43 14.23 -6.46
CA THR A 26 17.50 13.68 -7.82
C THR A 26 16.86 12.30 -7.79
N PRO A 27 15.84 12.02 -8.63
CA PRO A 27 15.22 10.70 -8.68
C PRO A 27 16.24 9.59 -8.84
N THR A 28 16.23 8.61 -7.97
CA THR A 28 17.14 7.47 -8.01
C THR A 28 16.53 6.34 -8.81
N LYS A 29 17.15 5.96 -9.94
CA LYS A 29 16.76 4.76 -10.67
C LYS A 29 17.07 3.54 -9.80
N LEU A 30 16.06 2.73 -9.53
CA LEU A 30 16.25 1.46 -8.82
C LEU A 30 16.81 0.40 -9.78
N GLU A 31 17.77 -0.37 -9.31
CA GLU A 31 18.36 -1.50 -10.07
C GLU A 31 17.41 -2.70 -10.04
N THR A 32 16.25 -2.54 -10.71
CA THR A 32 15.22 -3.59 -10.79
C THR A 32 15.62 -4.68 -11.79
N ARG A 33 15.09 -5.90 -11.58
CA ARG A 33 15.25 -7.02 -12.52
C ARG A 33 13.88 -7.50 -12.98
N SER A 34 13.72 -7.69 -14.29
CA SER A 34 12.52 -8.33 -14.82
C SER A 34 12.45 -9.79 -14.37
N VAL A 35 11.29 -10.22 -13.90
CA VAL A 35 10.99 -11.58 -13.43
C VAL A 35 9.88 -12.15 -14.30
N ALA A 36 10.08 -13.36 -14.84
CA ALA A 36 9.01 -14.09 -15.49
C ALA A 36 8.02 -14.61 -14.45
N LEU A 37 6.72 -14.54 -14.75
CA LEU A 37 5.71 -15.11 -13.84
C LEU A 37 5.81 -16.63 -13.73
N SER A 38 6.15 -17.31 -14.83
CA SER A 38 6.53 -18.72 -14.89
C SER A 38 7.36 -19.01 -16.14
N GLU A 39 7.81 -20.24 -16.32
CA GLU A 39 8.50 -20.67 -17.54
C GLU A 39 7.62 -20.59 -18.80
N THR A 40 6.31 -20.79 -18.63
CA THR A 40 5.35 -20.85 -19.74
C THR A 40 4.57 -19.57 -19.98
N ILE A 41 4.36 -18.74 -18.94
CA ILE A 41 3.57 -17.52 -19.03
C ILE A 41 4.47 -16.35 -19.45
N LYS A 42 4.13 -15.70 -20.55
CA LYS A 42 4.84 -14.55 -21.13
C LYS A 42 4.07 -13.26 -20.86
N ILE A 43 4.77 -12.13 -21.00
CA ILE A 43 4.13 -10.81 -20.99
C ILE A 43 3.11 -10.75 -22.14
N GLY A 44 1.91 -10.28 -21.80
CA GLY A 44 0.74 -10.23 -22.70
C GLY A 44 -0.18 -11.45 -22.62
N ASP A 45 0.26 -12.55 -21.99
CA ASP A 45 -0.59 -13.74 -21.85
C ASP A 45 -1.75 -13.53 -20.86
N ARG A 46 -2.85 -14.21 -21.15
CA ARG A 46 -4.03 -14.27 -20.29
C ARG A 46 -3.87 -15.41 -19.27
N ILE A 47 -4.20 -15.11 -17.99
CA ILE A 47 -4.25 -16.07 -16.89
C ILE A 47 -5.56 -15.82 -16.13
N GLY A 48 -6.51 -16.75 -16.21
CA GLY A 48 -7.86 -16.49 -15.71
C GLY A 48 -8.46 -15.25 -16.40
N HIS A 49 -8.88 -14.27 -15.62
CA HIS A 49 -9.43 -13.00 -16.08
C HIS A 49 -8.43 -11.84 -15.99
N ILE A 50 -7.12 -12.12 -15.99
CA ILE A 50 -6.10 -11.06 -16.08
C ILE A 50 -5.18 -11.26 -17.27
N ARG A 51 -4.56 -10.17 -17.74
CA ARG A 51 -3.42 -10.15 -18.65
C ARG A 51 -2.17 -9.73 -17.91
N PHE A 52 -1.13 -10.54 -17.97
CA PHE A 52 0.15 -10.24 -17.34
C PHE A 52 0.92 -9.19 -18.14
N LEU A 53 1.31 -8.06 -17.51
CA LEU A 53 1.96 -6.92 -18.15
C LEU A 53 3.37 -6.63 -17.61
N GLY A 54 3.95 -7.57 -16.86
CA GLY A 54 5.32 -7.50 -16.36
C GLY A 54 5.42 -7.62 -14.84
N MET A 55 6.60 -8.02 -14.40
CA MET A 55 6.94 -8.10 -12.98
C MET A 55 8.41 -7.74 -12.79
N LEU A 56 8.69 -6.94 -11.77
CA LEU A 56 10.03 -6.51 -11.38
C LEU A 56 10.37 -7.04 -9.99
N GLN A 57 11.56 -7.57 -9.84
CA GLN A 57 12.18 -7.72 -8.52
C GLN A 57 12.81 -6.39 -8.15
N LEU A 58 12.45 -5.89 -6.98
CA LEU A 58 12.90 -4.62 -6.44
C LEU A 58 14.15 -4.84 -5.58
N PRO A 59 15.15 -3.94 -5.63
CA PRO A 59 16.24 -3.91 -4.67
C PRO A 59 15.77 -3.29 -3.34
N ASN A 60 16.50 -3.52 -2.27
CA ASN A 60 16.21 -2.99 -0.94
C ASN A 60 17.25 -1.92 -0.51
N PRO A 61 17.40 -0.79 -1.24
CA PRO A 61 18.33 0.26 -0.84
C PRO A 61 17.88 0.93 0.46
N THR A 62 18.82 1.58 1.14
CA THR A 62 18.53 2.50 2.24
C THR A 62 18.64 3.93 1.74
N VAL A 63 17.58 4.71 1.84
CA VAL A 63 17.53 6.13 1.47
C VAL A 63 17.10 6.92 2.70
N ASP A 64 17.88 7.95 3.06
CA ASP A 64 17.62 8.78 4.25
C ASP A 64 17.37 7.97 5.54
N ARG A 65 18.12 6.88 5.72
CA ARG A 65 18.00 5.91 6.83
C ARG A 65 16.71 5.08 6.81
N MET A 66 15.90 5.18 5.77
CA MET A 66 14.72 4.36 5.53
C MET A 66 15.06 3.24 4.55
N ARG A 67 14.87 2.00 4.96
CA ARG A 67 15.09 0.85 4.09
C ARG A 67 13.85 0.66 3.21
N PHE A 68 14.08 0.54 1.91
CA PHE A 68 13.03 0.24 0.94
C PHE A 68 12.75 -1.27 0.93
N SER A 69 11.98 -1.73 1.90
CA SER A 69 11.60 -3.13 2.14
C SER A 69 10.30 -3.20 2.93
N GLN A 70 9.75 -4.40 3.10
CA GLN A 70 8.52 -4.67 3.85
C GLN A 70 7.36 -3.78 3.35
N LEU A 71 7.14 -3.82 2.02
CA LEU A 71 6.10 -3.00 1.37
C LEU A 71 4.75 -3.70 1.50
N SER A 72 3.79 -3.03 2.16
CA SER A 72 2.47 -3.57 2.49
C SER A 72 1.33 -2.92 1.71
N GLY A 73 1.38 -1.62 1.42
CA GLY A 73 0.29 -0.92 0.74
C GLY A 73 0.76 -0.08 -0.45
N LEU A 74 -0.11 0.06 -1.45
CA LEU A 74 0.10 0.87 -2.66
C LEU A 74 -1.07 1.82 -2.88
N ALA A 75 -0.80 2.99 -3.48
CA ALA A 75 -1.82 3.87 -4.05
C ALA A 75 -1.26 4.63 -5.27
N TRP A 76 -2.09 4.86 -6.29
CA TRP A 76 -1.68 5.55 -7.52
C TRP A 76 -2.27 6.95 -7.61
N ASP A 77 -1.42 7.93 -7.81
CA ASP A 77 -1.76 9.31 -8.11
C ASP A 77 -1.60 9.55 -9.62
N ASP A 78 -2.70 9.60 -10.35
CA ASP A 78 -2.69 9.79 -11.79
C ASP A 78 -2.36 11.24 -12.18
N ASP A 79 -2.68 12.19 -11.31
CA ASP A 79 -2.49 13.63 -11.55
C ASP A 79 -1.00 14.00 -11.46
N ASP A 80 -0.28 13.45 -10.48
CA ASP A 80 1.17 13.66 -10.31
C ASP A 80 2.03 12.54 -10.94
N GLY A 81 1.43 11.42 -11.35
CA GLY A 81 2.13 10.28 -11.94
C GLY A 81 3.01 9.54 -10.93
N ILE A 82 2.55 9.44 -9.69
CA ILE A 82 3.29 8.86 -8.56
C ILE A 82 2.59 7.58 -8.08
N LEU A 83 3.35 6.51 -7.94
CA LEU A 83 2.96 5.33 -7.18
C LEU A 83 3.49 5.49 -5.75
N TYR A 84 2.58 5.69 -4.80
CA TYR A 84 2.92 5.66 -3.38
C TYR A 84 3.02 4.23 -2.89
N ALA A 85 4.02 3.95 -2.04
CA ALA A 85 4.16 2.68 -1.34
C ALA A 85 4.45 2.94 0.14
N ILE A 86 3.81 2.19 1.02
CA ILE A 86 4.09 2.20 2.46
C ILE A 86 4.76 0.92 2.89
N SER A 87 5.44 0.95 4.02
CA SER A 87 6.02 -0.23 4.65
C SER A 87 5.59 -0.34 6.11
N ASP A 88 5.60 -1.56 6.67
CA ASP A 88 5.31 -1.85 8.09
C ASP A 88 6.16 -1.01 9.07
N LYS A 89 7.25 -0.46 8.60
CA LYS A 89 8.13 0.43 9.41
C LYS A 89 7.62 1.86 9.47
N GLY A 90 6.45 2.15 8.86
CA GLY A 90 5.91 3.50 8.77
C GLY A 90 6.74 4.41 7.87
N TYR A 91 7.26 3.87 6.77
CA TYR A 91 7.90 4.64 5.72
C TYR A 91 6.94 4.79 4.54
N LEU A 92 6.97 5.96 3.93
CA LEU A 92 6.23 6.29 2.73
C LEU A 92 7.21 6.59 1.60
N PHE A 93 7.10 5.88 0.51
CA PHE A 93 7.94 6.03 -0.67
C PHE A 93 7.13 6.56 -1.85
N HIS A 94 7.69 7.55 -2.55
CA HIS A 94 7.17 8.04 -3.81
C HIS A 94 7.94 7.38 -4.95
N LEU A 95 7.23 6.67 -5.79
CA LEU A 95 7.79 5.86 -6.86
C LEU A 95 7.30 6.37 -8.21
N GLN A 96 8.13 6.24 -9.25
CA GLN A 96 7.74 6.50 -10.63
C GLN A 96 7.99 5.25 -11.47
N PRO A 97 6.91 4.50 -11.81
CA PRO A 97 7.01 3.38 -12.74
C PRO A 97 7.40 3.85 -14.15
N THR A 98 8.12 3.03 -14.88
CA THR A 98 8.40 3.25 -16.30
C THR A 98 7.84 2.10 -17.13
N PHE A 99 7.31 2.47 -18.29
CA PHE A 99 6.62 1.53 -19.19
C PHE A 99 7.18 1.62 -20.60
N GLU A 100 7.21 0.48 -21.29
CA GLU A 100 7.46 0.38 -22.72
C GLU A 100 6.33 -0.45 -23.35
N ASN A 101 5.57 0.12 -24.27
CA ASN A 101 4.40 -0.52 -24.88
C ASN A 101 3.44 -1.14 -23.86
N ASP A 102 3.08 -0.37 -22.82
CA ASP A 102 2.22 -0.78 -21.70
C ASP A 102 2.81 -1.86 -20.76
N VAL A 103 4.04 -2.28 -20.96
CA VAL A 103 4.76 -3.25 -20.12
C VAL A 103 5.55 -2.50 -19.05
N LEU A 104 5.46 -2.95 -17.81
CA LEU A 104 6.27 -2.42 -16.70
C LEU A 104 7.74 -2.83 -16.89
N THR A 105 8.64 -1.83 -17.08
CA THR A 105 10.06 -2.07 -17.39
C THR A 105 11.02 -1.51 -16.36
N GLY A 106 10.57 -0.66 -15.45
CA GLY A 106 11.44 -0.08 -14.45
C GLY A 106 10.72 0.72 -13.39
N LEU A 107 11.49 1.16 -12.40
CA LEU A 107 11.00 1.93 -11.26
C LEU A 107 12.06 2.94 -10.83
N LYS A 108 11.64 4.16 -10.51
CA LYS A 108 12.48 5.16 -9.85
C LYS A 108 11.94 5.45 -8.46
N LEU A 109 12.81 5.60 -7.50
CA LEU A 109 12.49 6.17 -6.19
C LEU A 109 12.68 7.68 -6.28
N LEU A 110 11.59 8.42 -6.03
CA LEU A 110 11.59 9.89 -6.09
C LEU A 110 11.91 10.48 -4.72
N LYS A 111 11.21 10.01 -3.68
CA LYS A 111 11.32 10.51 -2.30
C LYS A 111 10.99 9.42 -1.29
N ALA A 112 11.42 9.61 -0.05
CA ALA A 112 11.07 8.79 1.09
C ALA A 112 10.74 9.68 2.29
N PHE A 113 9.72 9.29 3.07
CA PHE A 113 9.27 10.03 4.24
C PHE A 113 8.97 9.06 5.39
N HIS A 114 9.12 9.52 6.62
CA HIS A 114 8.52 8.85 7.77
C HIS A 114 7.05 9.24 7.87
N LEU A 115 6.18 8.29 8.13
CA LEU A 115 4.85 8.59 8.64
C LEU A 115 4.97 9.22 10.04
N ARG A 116 4.18 10.26 10.30
CA ARG A 116 4.27 11.10 11.50
C ARG A 116 2.90 11.24 12.15
N GLU A 117 2.89 11.28 13.47
CA GLU A 117 1.71 11.68 14.22
C GLU A 117 1.36 13.17 13.99
N SER A 118 0.18 13.60 14.42
CA SER A 118 -0.29 14.99 14.34
C SER A 118 0.68 15.99 15.02
N GLY A 119 1.52 15.54 15.95
CA GLY A 119 2.57 16.33 16.60
C GLY A 119 3.91 16.37 15.86
N SER A 120 3.98 16.00 14.59
CA SER A 120 5.19 15.98 13.75
C SER A 120 6.27 14.97 14.15
N LYS A 121 6.02 14.09 15.13
CA LYS A 121 6.97 13.04 15.50
C LYS A 121 6.81 11.82 14.58
N PRO A 122 7.91 11.21 14.13
CA PRO A 122 7.86 9.93 13.43
C PRO A 122 7.15 8.88 14.28
N LEU A 123 6.39 7.98 13.64
CA LEU A 123 5.85 6.81 14.30
C LEU A 123 7.00 5.93 14.80
N MET A 124 6.88 5.38 16.01
CA MET A 124 7.94 4.59 16.65
C MET A 124 7.38 3.36 17.37
N GLY A 125 8.25 2.37 17.58
CA GLY A 125 7.90 1.13 18.29
C GLY A 125 6.96 0.25 17.48
N ALA A 126 5.80 -0.09 18.02
CA ALA A 126 4.76 -0.87 17.35
C ALA A 126 3.69 0.00 16.65
N HIS A 127 3.83 1.34 16.67
CA HIS A 127 2.89 2.27 16.03
C HIS A 127 3.01 2.38 14.50
N PRO A 128 4.17 2.11 13.87
CA PRO A 128 4.31 2.21 12.43
C PRO A 128 3.52 1.20 11.61
N ASP A 129 3.25 0.03 12.09
CA ASP A 129 2.63 -1.16 11.46
C ASP A 129 1.50 -0.80 10.45
N SER A 130 1.91 -0.16 9.35
CA SER A 130 1.01 0.36 8.30
C SER A 130 0.86 -0.69 7.22
N GLU A 131 -0.41 -1.04 6.89
CA GLU A 131 -0.74 -2.18 6.05
C GLU A 131 -1.42 -1.77 4.73
N GLY A 132 -2.62 -1.29 4.78
CA GLY A 132 -3.35 -0.89 3.58
C GLY A 132 -3.24 0.59 3.27
N MET A 133 -3.32 0.95 1.99
CA MET A 133 -3.33 2.34 1.56
C MET A 133 -4.26 2.55 0.37
N ASP A 134 -4.96 3.68 0.36
CA ASP A 134 -5.68 4.22 -0.80
C ASP A 134 -5.53 5.75 -0.84
N ILE A 135 -6.06 6.39 -1.88
CA ILE A 135 -5.82 7.80 -2.18
C ILE A 135 -7.12 8.57 -2.43
N LEU A 136 -7.21 9.76 -1.83
CA LEU A 136 -8.17 10.79 -2.19
C LEU A 136 -7.54 11.80 -3.14
N ASN A 137 -8.32 12.32 -4.07
CA ASN A 137 -7.93 13.38 -5.00
C ASN A 137 -6.82 13.01 -6.01
N GLY A 138 -6.36 11.76 -6.09
CA GLY A 138 -5.28 11.35 -6.99
C GLY A 138 -5.67 11.27 -8.49
N HIS A 139 -6.91 11.62 -8.86
CA HIS A 139 -7.40 11.59 -10.26
C HIS A 139 -8.53 12.60 -10.51
N ASN A 140 -8.38 13.80 -9.95
CA ASN A 140 -9.35 14.88 -10.08
C ASN A 140 -8.90 15.99 -11.07
N GLY A 141 -7.74 15.80 -11.72
CA GLY A 141 -7.13 16.76 -12.65
C GLY A 141 -6.33 17.87 -11.96
N ARG A 142 -6.04 17.76 -10.65
CA ARG A 142 -5.29 18.75 -9.89
C ARG A 142 -4.06 18.11 -9.27
N LYS A 143 -2.91 18.70 -9.48
CA LYS A 143 -1.65 18.24 -8.90
C LYS A 143 -1.47 18.75 -7.47
N GLY A 144 -0.86 17.89 -6.64
CA GLY A 144 -0.41 18.24 -5.30
C GLY A 144 -1.51 18.36 -4.24
N ASP A 145 -2.75 17.93 -4.53
CA ASP A 145 -3.85 17.91 -3.56
C ASP A 145 -4.24 16.50 -3.10
N ALA A 146 -3.46 15.49 -3.50
CA ALA A 146 -3.63 14.12 -3.07
C ALA A 146 -3.51 13.97 -1.55
N GLU A 147 -4.30 13.05 -0.99
CA GLU A 147 -4.22 12.65 0.40
C GLU A 147 -4.30 11.13 0.50
N LEU A 148 -3.50 10.55 1.37
CA LEU A 148 -3.39 9.10 1.55
C LEU A 148 -4.25 8.66 2.73
N ILE A 149 -4.99 7.59 2.56
CA ILE A 149 -5.73 6.93 3.63
C ILE A 149 -5.00 5.63 3.96
N ILE A 150 -4.53 5.50 5.19
CA ILE A 150 -3.68 4.39 5.61
C ILE A 150 -4.32 3.65 6.78
N SER A 151 -4.44 2.31 6.68
CA SER A 151 -4.82 1.44 7.78
C SER A 151 -3.58 0.95 8.54
N PHE A 152 -3.77 0.67 9.83
CA PHE A 152 -2.71 0.19 10.73
C PHE A 152 -3.19 -1.03 11.51
N GLU A 153 -2.29 -1.99 11.69
CA GLU A 153 -2.60 -3.26 12.34
C GLU A 153 -2.59 -3.17 13.87
N ARG A 154 -1.47 -3.31 14.54
CA ARG A 154 -1.36 -3.52 16.01
C ARG A 154 -2.14 -2.56 16.88
N PHE A 155 -2.32 -1.34 16.43
CA PHE A 155 -3.20 -0.33 17.04
C PHE A 155 -4.21 0.07 15.97
N PRO A 156 -5.35 -0.68 15.86
CA PRO A 156 -6.24 -0.56 14.72
C PRO A 156 -6.78 0.86 14.60
N ARG A 157 -6.43 1.52 13.53
CA ARG A 157 -6.83 2.86 13.16
C ARG A 157 -6.72 3.07 11.67
N ILE A 158 -7.46 4.03 11.16
CA ILE A 158 -7.36 4.50 9.77
C ILE A 158 -7.09 5.99 9.83
N VAL A 159 -6.00 6.42 9.21
CA VAL A 159 -5.50 7.79 9.33
C VAL A 159 -5.32 8.39 7.94
N ARG A 160 -5.71 9.66 7.80
CA ARG A 160 -5.52 10.47 6.62
C ARG A 160 -4.18 11.20 6.71
N TYR A 161 -3.38 11.09 5.69
CA TYR A 161 -2.05 11.67 5.60
C TYR A 161 -1.89 12.60 4.39
N ARG A 162 -1.00 13.57 4.53
CA ARG A 162 -0.42 14.25 3.37
C ARG A 162 0.66 13.36 2.73
N PRO A 163 0.95 13.53 1.43
CA PRO A 163 2.01 12.76 0.75
C PRO A 163 3.43 12.97 1.33
N ASP A 164 3.65 13.99 2.15
CA ASP A 164 4.91 14.20 2.87
C ASP A 164 4.98 13.49 4.25
N GLY A 165 4.02 12.59 4.52
CA GLY A 165 3.98 11.73 5.69
C GLY A 165 3.39 12.35 6.96
N TYR A 166 2.82 13.56 6.91
CA TYR A 166 2.16 14.17 8.08
C TYR A 166 0.69 13.76 8.19
N ALA A 167 0.31 13.25 9.36
CA ALA A 167 -1.09 12.94 9.66
C ALA A 167 -1.96 14.22 9.65
N ILE A 168 -3.12 14.12 9.01
CA ILE A 168 -4.15 15.16 8.94
C ILE A 168 -5.23 14.91 9.99
N SER A 169 -5.81 13.70 9.97
CA SER A 169 -6.91 13.30 10.85
C SER A 169 -7.02 11.78 10.92
N GLU A 170 -7.66 11.29 11.97
CA GLU A 170 -8.00 9.88 12.13
C GLU A 170 -9.50 9.69 11.92
N PHE A 171 -9.88 8.60 11.26
CA PHE A 171 -11.27 8.21 11.10
C PHE A 171 -11.75 7.45 12.33
N PRO A 172 -12.94 7.76 12.87
CA PRO A 172 -13.52 6.94 13.92
C PRO A 172 -13.87 5.54 13.39
N LEU A 173 -13.37 4.51 14.06
CA LEU A 173 -13.71 3.14 13.74
C LEU A 173 -15.08 2.78 14.30
N PRO A 174 -16.01 2.21 13.51
CA PRO A 174 -17.26 1.70 14.02
C PRO A 174 -17.08 0.41 14.82
N ALA A 175 -18.03 0.09 15.70
CA ALA A 175 -18.07 -1.23 16.30
C ALA A 175 -18.30 -2.32 15.23
N PRO A 176 -17.64 -3.48 15.32
CA PRO A 176 -16.75 -3.93 16.40
C PRO A 176 -15.25 -3.59 16.17
N LEU A 177 -14.89 -2.85 15.12
CA LEU A 177 -13.48 -2.57 14.74
C LEU A 177 -12.74 -1.74 15.78
N ASN A 178 -13.44 -0.95 16.58
CA ASN A 178 -12.85 -0.11 17.64
C ASN A 178 -12.54 -0.87 18.95
N ASP A 179 -12.85 -2.16 19.03
CA ASP A 179 -12.51 -3.01 20.18
C ASP A 179 -11.42 -4.03 19.79
N ALA A 180 -10.19 -3.79 20.24
CA ALA A 180 -9.06 -4.69 19.98
C ALA A 180 -9.28 -6.13 20.47
N LYS A 181 -10.21 -6.37 21.42
CA LYS A 181 -10.55 -7.71 21.90
C LYS A 181 -11.31 -8.54 20.90
N MET A 182 -11.94 -7.90 19.90
CA MET A 182 -12.68 -8.58 18.84
C MET A 182 -11.76 -9.23 17.81
N TYR A 183 -10.52 -8.77 17.68
CA TYR A 183 -9.54 -9.36 16.77
C TYR A 183 -8.93 -10.64 17.34
N GLN A 184 -8.44 -11.52 16.46
CA GLN A 184 -7.84 -12.80 16.87
C GLN A 184 -6.59 -12.59 17.72
N ASN A 185 -5.72 -11.70 17.28
CA ASN A 185 -4.51 -11.24 17.99
C ASN A 185 -4.07 -9.88 17.41
N ALA A 186 -2.97 -9.32 17.93
CA ALA A 186 -2.46 -8.02 17.54
C ALA A 186 -1.86 -7.95 16.12
N ASN A 187 -1.52 -9.09 15.53
CA ASN A 187 -0.99 -9.19 14.17
C ASN A 187 -2.06 -9.75 13.20
N LYS A 188 -3.34 -9.49 13.44
CA LYS A 188 -4.46 -9.88 12.59
C LYS A 188 -5.60 -8.87 12.70
N MET A 189 -5.22 -7.58 12.69
CA MET A 189 -6.16 -6.49 12.83
C MET A 189 -6.51 -5.86 11.47
N LEU A 190 -6.45 -4.53 11.31
CA LEU A 190 -6.83 -3.88 10.06
C LEU A 190 -5.70 -4.01 9.04
N GLU A 191 -5.97 -4.74 7.97
CA GLU A 191 -5.00 -5.05 6.93
C GLU A 191 -5.12 -4.15 5.71
N SER A 192 -6.31 -3.73 5.37
CA SER A 192 -6.54 -3.04 4.12
C SER A 192 -7.54 -1.91 4.22
N VAL A 193 -7.48 -1.01 3.25
CA VAL A 193 -8.44 0.09 3.09
C VAL A 193 -8.63 0.38 1.61
N CYS A 194 -9.88 0.68 1.18
CA CYS A 194 -10.14 1.29 -0.10
C CYS A 194 -11.31 2.29 -0.03
N ILE A 195 -11.42 3.19 -0.99
CA ILE A 195 -12.42 4.26 -1.01
C ILE A 195 -13.39 4.04 -2.16
N ASP A 196 -14.65 3.79 -1.83
CA ASP A 196 -15.74 3.76 -2.81
C ASP A 196 -16.57 5.04 -2.73
N SER A 197 -16.88 5.64 -3.87
CA SER A 197 -17.61 6.92 -3.95
C SER A 197 -19.02 6.90 -3.36
N LYS A 198 -19.63 5.72 -3.16
CA LYS A 198 -20.99 5.53 -2.63
C LYS A 198 -21.03 4.84 -1.27
N LEU A 199 -20.04 3.98 -1.00
CA LEU A 199 -19.98 3.17 0.21
C LEU A 199 -19.03 3.76 1.27
N GLY A 200 -18.29 4.83 0.92
CA GLY A 200 -17.31 5.46 1.78
C GLY A 200 -16.01 4.67 1.88
N VAL A 201 -15.29 4.86 2.98
CA VAL A 201 -14.05 4.13 3.26
C VAL A 201 -14.38 2.72 3.71
N LEU A 202 -13.86 1.73 2.99
CA LEU A 202 -14.02 0.31 3.29
C LEU A 202 -12.74 -0.26 3.87
N THR A 203 -12.87 -1.23 4.77
CA THR A 203 -11.75 -1.94 5.39
C THR A 203 -12.13 -3.38 5.72
N VAL A 204 -11.11 -4.23 5.90
CA VAL A 204 -11.29 -5.60 6.34
C VAL A 204 -10.15 -5.98 7.31
N PRO A 205 -10.42 -6.74 8.39
CA PRO A 205 -9.37 -7.36 9.18
C PRO A 205 -8.66 -8.46 8.39
N GLU A 206 -7.36 -8.69 8.62
CA GLU A 206 -6.59 -9.79 8.01
C GLU A 206 -7.27 -11.15 8.24
N ALA A 207 -7.75 -11.37 9.46
CA ALA A 207 -8.48 -12.57 9.84
C ALA A 207 -9.89 -12.24 10.34
N PRO A 208 -10.84 -13.19 10.23
CA PRO A 208 -12.18 -13.01 10.76
C PRO A 208 -12.19 -12.58 12.23
N LEU A 209 -13.04 -11.63 12.59
CA LEU A 209 -13.21 -11.25 13.99
C LEU A 209 -13.76 -12.41 14.82
N LYS A 210 -13.54 -12.37 16.13
CA LYS A 210 -14.12 -13.35 17.07
C LYS A 210 -15.64 -13.33 16.99
N GLY A 211 -16.22 -14.51 16.87
CA GLY A 211 -17.68 -14.68 16.75
C GLY A 211 -18.22 -14.62 15.32
N GLU A 212 -17.35 -14.39 14.31
CA GLU A 212 -17.74 -14.56 12.92
C GLU A 212 -18.07 -16.03 12.60
N ARG A 213 -18.97 -16.23 11.66
CA ARG A 213 -19.31 -17.57 11.16
C ARG A 213 -18.11 -18.20 10.46
N GLN A 214 -17.85 -19.47 10.68
CA GLN A 214 -16.78 -20.21 10.00
C GLN A 214 -16.86 -20.03 8.48
N GLY A 215 -15.72 -19.79 7.83
CA GLY A 215 -15.63 -19.56 6.39
C GLY A 215 -16.12 -18.18 5.94
N MET A 216 -16.29 -17.24 6.87
CA MET A 216 -16.71 -15.86 6.60
C MET A 216 -15.84 -14.86 7.33
N THR A 217 -15.61 -13.71 6.70
CA THR A 217 -15.17 -12.47 7.34
C THR A 217 -16.13 -11.35 6.94
N ARG A 218 -15.90 -10.14 7.41
CA ARG A 218 -16.72 -8.99 6.99
C ARG A 218 -15.85 -7.88 6.41
N ILE A 219 -16.32 -7.32 5.30
CA ILE A 219 -15.90 -6.01 4.82
C ILE A 219 -16.76 -4.98 5.56
N PHE A 220 -16.15 -3.95 6.12
CA PHE A 220 -16.80 -2.87 6.87
C PHE A 220 -16.67 -1.55 6.13
N SER A 221 -17.74 -0.75 6.14
CA SER A 221 -17.66 0.68 5.84
C SER A 221 -17.51 1.44 7.15
N LEU A 222 -16.69 2.49 7.16
CA LEU A 222 -16.60 3.39 8.33
C LEU A 222 -17.91 4.14 8.62
N GLU A 223 -18.86 4.12 7.67
CA GLU A 223 -20.23 4.63 7.85
C GLU A 223 -21.17 3.64 8.56
N GLY A 224 -20.65 2.51 9.06
CA GLY A 224 -21.40 1.53 9.86
C GLY A 224 -22.09 0.41 9.07
N LYS A 225 -21.92 0.34 7.74
CA LYS A 225 -22.38 -0.80 6.94
C LYS A 225 -21.35 -1.94 7.01
N SER A 226 -21.82 -3.19 6.77
CA SER A 226 -20.91 -4.33 6.64
C SER A 226 -21.51 -5.41 5.72
N TRP A 227 -20.61 -6.24 5.15
CA TRP A 227 -20.96 -7.30 4.22
C TRP A 227 -20.23 -8.58 4.58
N SER A 228 -20.94 -9.71 4.64
CA SER A 228 -20.31 -11.01 4.84
C SER A 228 -19.55 -11.44 3.58
N TYR A 229 -18.26 -11.60 3.70
CA TYR A 229 -17.36 -12.05 2.64
C TYR A 229 -16.96 -13.51 2.88
N PRO A 230 -17.17 -14.41 1.89
CA PRO A 230 -16.77 -15.82 2.03
C PRO A 230 -15.26 -15.95 1.91
N ILE A 231 -14.61 -16.46 2.97
CA ILE A 231 -13.18 -16.69 3.02
C ILE A 231 -12.91 -18.14 3.43
N PRO A 232 -12.21 -18.93 2.60
CA PRO A 232 -11.82 -20.29 2.98
C PRO A 232 -10.94 -20.30 4.23
N GLU A 233 -11.01 -21.38 4.99
CA GLU A 233 -10.14 -21.56 6.15
C GLU A 233 -8.66 -21.56 5.74
N GLY A 234 -7.84 -20.80 6.48
CA GLY A 234 -6.41 -20.61 6.18
C GLY A 234 -6.11 -19.45 5.22
N ASN A 235 -7.12 -18.92 4.51
CA ASN A 235 -6.94 -17.72 3.72
C ASN A 235 -6.97 -16.47 4.62
N ARG A 236 -6.21 -15.46 4.18
CA ARG A 236 -6.23 -14.10 4.74
C ARG A 236 -6.47 -13.08 3.61
N ILE A 237 -7.00 -11.93 3.94
CA ILE A 237 -7.14 -10.80 3.02
C ILE A 237 -6.02 -9.82 3.35
N SER A 238 -5.18 -9.51 2.36
CA SER A 238 -4.05 -8.59 2.49
C SER A 238 -4.37 -7.21 1.92
N ALA A 239 -5.18 -7.11 0.87
CA ALA A 239 -5.55 -5.81 0.31
C ALA A 239 -6.97 -5.77 -0.24
N LEU A 240 -7.53 -4.56 -0.29
CA LEU A 240 -8.75 -4.22 -1.02
C LEU A 240 -8.46 -3.12 -2.04
N GLU A 241 -9.12 -3.20 -3.20
CA GLU A 241 -9.16 -2.13 -4.19
C GLU A 241 -10.59 -1.90 -4.64
N CYS A 242 -11.10 -0.69 -4.46
CA CYS A 242 -12.46 -0.31 -4.81
C CYS A 242 -12.58 -0.03 -6.32
N LEU A 243 -13.27 -0.91 -7.05
CA LEU A 243 -13.40 -0.83 -8.51
C LEU A 243 -14.51 0.12 -8.99
N GLY A 244 -15.30 0.67 -8.06
CA GLY A 244 -16.51 1.41 -8.34
C GLY A 244 -17.72 0.51 -8.67
N ASN A 245 -18.91 1.10 -8.75
CA ASN A 245 -20.17 0.37 -8.97
C ASN A 245 -20.40 -0.75 -7.93
N ASN A 246 -20.02 -0.50 -6.68
CA ASN A 246 -20.12 -1.43 -5.55
C ASN A 246 -19.31 -2.74 -5.75
N ARG A 247 -18.28 -2.71 -6.57
CA ARG A 247 -17.33 -3.83 -6.75
C ARG A 247 -16.04 -3.55 -6.00
N VAL A 248 -15.52 -4.57 -5.36
CA VAL A 248 -14.26 -4.54 -4.64
C VAL A 248 -13.41 -5.72 -5.08
N MET A 249 -12.15 -5.47 -5.45
CA MET A 249 -11.16 -6.52 -5.64
C MET A 249 -10.48 -6.79 -4.31
N ALA A 250 -10.50 -8.04 -3.87
CA ALA A 250 -9.80 -8.52 -2.69
C ALA A 250 -8.58 -9.32 -3.10
N LEU A 251 -7.45 -9.01 -2.51
CA LEU A 251 -6.23 -9.80 -2.57
C LEU A 251 -6.25 -10.77 -1.39
N GLU A 252 -6.33 -12.06 -1.68
CA GLU A 252 -6.25 -13.11 -0.67
C GLU A 252 -4.98 -13.93 -0.84
N SER A 253 -4.47 -14.47 0.25
CA SER A 253 -3.38 -15.43 0.23
C SER A 253 -3.66 -16.61 1.14
N ASN A 254 -3.09 -17.78 0.77
CA ASN A 254 -3.03 -18.97 1.60
C ASN A 254 -1.59 -19.49 1.58
N PHE A 255 -1.06 -19.75 2.75
CA PHE A 255 0.31 -20.20 2.92
C PHE A 255 0.39 -21.47 3.77
N SER A 256 0.89 -22.56 3.21
CA SER A 256 0.98 -23.87 3.85
C SER A 256 2.38 -24.16 4.40
N GLY A 257 2.84 -23.34 5.37
CA GLY A 257 4.14 -23.49 6.06
C GLY A 257 5.33 -22.82 5.34
N ILE A 258 6.49 -22.70 6.00
CA ILE A 258 7.66 -21.91 5.56
C ILE A 258 8.22 -22.34 4.19
N LEU A 259 8.17 -23.64 3.89
CA LEU A 259 8.54 -24.22 2.58
C LEU A 259 7.33 -24.73 1.82
N GLY A 260 6.13 -24.31 2.24
CA GLY A 260 4.88 -24.75 1.67
C GLY A 260 4.48 -23.98 0.42
N ARG A 261 3.34 -24.39 -0.11
CA ARG A 261 2.73 -23.77 -1.27
C ARG A 261 2.12 -22.43 -0.87
N LEU A 262 2.45 -21.38 -1.62
CA LEU A 262 1.77 -20.09 -1.56
C LEU A 262 0.77 -20.02 -2.72
N GLU A 263 -0.47 -19.71 -2.37
CA GLU A 263 -1.53 -19.39 -3.31
C GLU A 263 -1.99 -17.94 -3.08
N VAL A 264 -2.05 -17.16 -4.15
CA VAL A 264 -2.54 -15.78 -4.15
C VAL A 264 -3.75 -15.71 -5.07
N PHE A 265 -4.84 -15.11 -4.56
CA PHE A 265 -6.10 -15.00 -5.26
C PHE A 265 -6.45 -13.52 -5.44
N LEU A 266 -6.82 -13.13 -6.64
CA LEU A 266 -7.56 -11.89 -6.86
C LEU A 266 -9.04 -12.24 -7.04
N LYS A 267 -9.89 -11.72 -6.17
CA LYS A 267 -11.31 -11.99 -6.17
C LYS A 267 -12.11 -10.70 -6.24
N ILE A 268 -13.20 -10.71 -6.97
CA ILE A 268 -14.09 -9.57 -7.13
C ILE A 268 -15.38 -9.84 -6.37
N ALA A 269 -15.65 -9.04 -5.35
CA ALA A 269 -16.90 -9.06 -4.59
C ALA A 269 -17.86 -7.97 -5.10
N ARG A 270 -19.15 -8.27 -5.09
CA ARG A 270 -20.23 -7.30 -5.37
C ARG A 270 -20.97 -6.99 -4.08
N LEU A 271 -20.82 -5.76 -3.62
CA LEU A 271 -21.43 -5.28 -2.37
C LEU A 271 -22.83 -4.71 -2.64
N SER A 272 -23.79 -4.99 -1.75
CA SER A 272 -25.09 -4.35 -1.83
C SER A 272 -25.02 -2.90 -1.31
N PRO A 273 -25.77 -1.95 -1.87
CA PRO A 273 -25.71 -0.55 -1.42
C PRO A 273 -26.07 -0.36 0.06
N ASP A 274 -26.96 -1.20 0.60
CA ASP A 274 -27.50 -1.04 1.95
C ASP A 274 -26.69 -1.75 3.05
N GLY A 275 -25.73 -2.59 2.65
CA GLY A 275 -25.04 -3.49 3.55
C GLY A 275 -25.91 -4.71 3.88
N SER A 276 -25.30 -5.88 4.05
CA SER A 276 -25.99 -7.07 4.57
C SER A 276 -24.99 -8.05 5.16
N PRO A 277 -24.88 -8.11 6.49
CA PRO A 277 -24.01 -9.09 7.14
C PRO A 277 -24.61 -10.50 7.21
N MET A 278 -25.88 -10.68 6.82
CA MET A 278 -26.60 -11.95 6.96
C MET A 278 -26.37 -12.93 5.80
N ALA A 279 -26.18 -12.42 4.59
CA ALA A 279 -25.93 -13.20 3.39
C ALA A 279 -24.51 -12.97 2.87
N ALA A 280 -23.87 -14.04 2.39
CA ALA A 280 -22.58 -13.90 1.72
C ALA A 280 -22.72 -13.07 0.44
N VAL A 281 -21.81 -12.14 0.22
CA VAL A 281 -21.74 -11.40 -1.04
C VAL A 281 -21.32 -12.33 -2.18
N PRO A 282 -21.80 -12.11 -3.41
CA PRO A 282 -21.28 -12.79 -4.60
C PRO A 282 -19.80 -12.47 -4.79
N VAL A 283 -18.98 -13.50 -4.96
CA VAL A 283 -17.53 -13.39 -5.18
C VAL A 283 -17.14 -14.22 -6.38
N GLU A 284 -16.37 -13.63 -7.26
CA GLU A 284 -15.77 -14.25 -8.44
C GLU A 284 -14.24 -14.24 -8.33
N THR A 285 -13.60 -15.35 -8.72
CA THR A 285 -12.15 -15.44 -8.73
C THR A 285 -11.62 -14.98 -10.10
N ALA A 286 -10.93 -13.85 -10.14
CA ALA A 286 -10.31 -13.33 -11.34
C ALA A 286 -9.05 -14.12 -11.72
N VAL A 287 -8.19 -14.45 -10.74
CA VAL A 287 -7.00 -15.24 -10.97
C VAL A 287 -6.55 -15.98 -9.70
N VAL A 288 -5.89 -17.12 -9.91
CA VAL A 288 -5.13 -17.84 -8.88
C VAL A 288 -3.68 -17.95 -9.34
N LEU A 289 -2.78 -17.31 -8.60
CA LEU A 289 -1.34 -17.46 -8.75
C LEU A 289 -0.84 -18.46 -7.69
N ASP A 290 0.03 -19.41 -8.05
CA ASP A 290 0.28 -20.60 -7.26
C ASP A 290 1.70 -21.11 -7.46
N THR A 291 2.51 -21.08 -6.41
CA THR A 291 3.90 -21.60 -6.47
C THR A 291 3.96 -23.09 -6.80
N GLY A 292 2.94 -23.87 -6.43
CA GLY A 292 2.81 -25.27 -6.79
C GLY A 292 2.62 -25.52 -8.30
N LYS A 293 2.21 -24.47 -9.06
CA LYS A 293 2.12 -24.47 -10.52
C LYS A 293 3.32 -23.80 -11.19
N GLY A 294 4.38 -23.49 -10.42
CA GLY A 294 5.61 -22.89 -10.92
C GLY A 294 5.52 -21.37 -11.11
N HIS A 295 4.51 -20.70 -10.52
CA HIS A 295 4.46 -19.25 -10.53
C HIS A 295 5.52 -18.66 -9.60
N GLN A 296 6.29 -17.71 -10.11
CA GLN A 296 7.37 -17.02 -9.41
C GLN A 296 6.84 -15.83 -8.60
N ILE A 297 5.98 -16.11 -7.64
CA ILE A 297 5.33 -15.13 -6.77
C ILE A 297 5.94 -15.13 -5.37
N ASP A 298 5.61 -14.10 -4.59
CA ASP A 298 5.94 -13.96 -3.19
C ASP A 298 4.72 -13.43 -2.41
N ASN A 299 4.88 -13.04 -1.16
CA ASN A 299 3.83 -12.58 -0.27
C ASN A 299 3.24 -11.23 -0.71
N PHE A 300 2.34 -11.25 -1.71
CA PHE A 300 1.68 -10.03 -2.16
C PHE A 300 0.75 -9.47 -1.10
N GLU A 301 0.94 -8.18 -0.76
CA GLU A 301 0.18 -7.47 0.26
C GLU A 301 -0.41 -6.15 -0.24
N GLY A 302 0.29 -5.40 -1.10
CA GLY A 302 -0.22 -4.15 -1.65
C GLY A 302 -0.87 -4.32 -3.01
N LEU A 303 -2.01 -3.65 -3.22
CA LEU A 303 -2.77 -3.60 -4.47
C LEU A 303 -3.18 -2.16 -4.75
N ALA A 304 -2.96 -1.68 -5.97
CA ALA A 304 -3.42 -0.36 -6.40
C ALA A 304 -3.88 -0.35 -7.85
N ARG A 305 -5.00 0.31 -8.11
CA ARG A 305 -5.46 0.60 -9.46
C ARG A 305 -4.60 1.70 -10.09
N HIS A 306 -4.08 1.45 -11.30
CA HIS A 306 -3.34 2.43 -12.08
C HIS A 306 -4.30 3.23 -12.97
N ARG A 307 -4.55 2.76 -14.19
CA ARG A 307 -5.41 3.42 -15.19
C ARG A 307 -6.34 2.41 -15.85
N GLY A 308 -7.60 2.79 -16.02
CA GLY A 308 -8.58 1.86 -16.57
C GLY A 308 -8.71 0.60 -15.72
N ASN A 309 -8.45 -0.56 -16.33
CA ASN A 309 -8.47 -1.85 -15.65
C ASN A 309 -7.08 -2.41 -15.37
N ARG A 310 -6.06 -1.56 -15.20
CA ARG A 310 -4.68 -1.97 -14.90
C ARG A 310 -4.34 -1.73 -13.45
N PHE A 311 -3.53 -2.62 -12.88
CA PHE A 311 -3.25 -2.67 -11.45
C PHE A 311 -1.79 -3.01 -11.18
N PHE A 312 -1.30 -2.54 -10.03
CA PHE A 312 -0.07 -2.97 -9.42
C PHE A 312 -0.34 -3.91 -8.25
N LEU A 313 0.54 -4.91 -8.07
CA LEU A 313 0.68 -5.69 -6.86
C LEU A 313 2.11 -5.57 -6.36
N VAL A 314 2.30 -5.40 -5.05
CA VAL A 314 3.62 -5.45 -4.42
C VAL A 314 3.66 -6.53 -3.36
N SER A 315 4.79 -7.26 -3.28
CA SER A 315 5.01 -8.23 -2.23
C SER A 315 5.91 -7.68 -1.13
N ASP A 316 5.57 -8.06 0.11
CA ASP A 316 6.42 -7.92 1.28
C ASP A 316 7.52 -8.99 1.27
N ASP A 317 8.76 -8.58 1.53
CA ASP A 317 9.90 -9.47 1.71
C ASP A 317 10.15 -9.86 3.18
N ASN A 318 9.34 -9.34 4.11
CA ASN A 318 9.46 -9.57 5.56
C ASN A 318 10.88 -9.37 6.09
N ASP A 319 11.72 -8.62 5.36
CA ASP A 319 13.17 -8.49 5.62
C ASP A 319 13.91 -9.85 5.68
N LEU A 320 13.37 -10.88 5.01
CA LEU A 320 13.90 -12.24 4.97
C LEU A 320 14.68 -12.46 3.67
N PHE A 321 15.88 -13.04 3.76
CA PHE A 321 16.79 -13.21 2.62
C PHE A 321 16.24 -14.12 1.51
N PHE A 322 15.22 -14.93 1.79
CA PHE A 322 14.59 -15.86 0.84
C PHE A 322 13.27 -15.34 0.27
N GLN A 323 12.75 -14.21 0.79
CA GLN A 323 11.58 -13.53 0.24
C GLN A 323 12.02 -12.32 -0.61
N ARG A 324 11.20 -11.96 -1.56
CA ARG A 324 11.52 -10.91 -2.55
C ARG A 324 10.47 -9.83 -2.52
N SER A 325 10.91 -8.58 -2.60
CA SER A 325 10.04 -7.49 -2.98
C SER A 325 9.81 -7.57 -4.49
N LEU A 326 8.59 -7.89 -4.91
CA LEU A 326 8.16 -7.96 -6.31
C LEU A 326 7.14 -6.86 -6.58
N LEU A 327 7.22 -6.22 -7.73
CA LEU A 327 6.18 -5.33 -8.25
C LEU A 327 5.63 -5.92 -9.54
N MET A 328 4.42 -6.45 -9.50
CA MET A 328 3.72 -7.02 -10.65
C MET A 328 2.73 -6.00 -11.22
N TYR A 329 2.60 -5.98 -12.55
CA TYR A 329 1.63 -5.17 -13.26
C TYR A 329 0.76 -6.05 -14.15
N PHE A 330 -0.55 -5.82 -14.11
CA PHE A 330 -1.52 -6.62 -14.85
C PHE A 330 -2.74 -5.79 -15.26
N GLU A 331 -3.49 -6.30 -16.22
CA GLU A 331 -4.79 -5.77 -16.66
C GLU A 331 -5.89 -6.77 -16.28
N LEU A 332 -6.94 -6.29 -15.61
CA LEU A 332 -8.17 -7.05 -15.41
C LEU A 332 -8.98 -7.04 -16.72
N LEU A 333 -9.32 -8.21 -17.22
CA LEU A 333 -10.08 -8.37 -18.45
C LEU A 333 -11.58 -8.39 -18.13
N ASP A 334 -12.34 -7.63 -18.87
CA ASP A 334 -13.81 -7.75 -18.87
C ASP A 334 -14.18 -9.09 -19.54
N ASP A 335 -15.28 -9.72 -19.08
CA ASP A 335 -15.82 -10.95 -19.64
C ASP A 335 -16.46 -10.72 -21.01
#